data_43b526a2988c19b92e0a393e67e9142f
#
_entry.id   43b526a2988c19b92e0a393e67e9142f
#
_cell.length_a   1.000
_cell.length_b   1.000
_cell.length_c   1.000
_cell.angle_alpha   90.00
_cell.angle_beta   90.00
_cell.angle_gamma   90.00
#
_symmetry.space_group_name_H-M   'P 1'
#
loop_
_entity.id
_entity.type
_entity.pdbx_description
1 polymer ?
#
loop_
_entity_poly.entity_id
_entity_poly.type
_entity_poly.pdbx_seq_one_letter_code
_entity_poly.pdbx_strand_id
1 'polypeptide(L)'
;KDDASKVYRGTLDFKNGCRGANGNEFEETLILSPTTMNKSFPIILCDEDDIQGEHGSTIGKLGSDLLFYMQTRGICKEAAEKIMARARVQAVMDTIPDEETKALINSYLDKNEEE
;
A
#
# COMPACT_ATOMS: atom_id res chain seq x y z
N LYS A 1 -5.80 -10.50 4.95
CA LYS A 1 -5.42 -11.86 5.31
C LYS A 1 -6.68 -12.73 5.29
N ASP A 2 -6.52 -14.04 5.19
CA ASP A 2 -7.60 -15.03 5.10
C ASP A 2 -8.52 -14.73 3.90
N ASP A 3 -9.84 -14.75 4.07
CA ASP A 3 -10.84 -14.50 3.01
C ASP A 3 -11.15 -13.00 2.84
N ALA A 4 -10.24 -12.11 3.24
CA ALA A 4 -10.46 -10.68 3.11
C ALA A 4 -10.61 -10.26 1.64
N SER A 5 -11.47 -9.28 1.41
CA SER A 5 -11.65 -8.64 0.11
C SER A 5 -11.32 -7.16 0.20
N LYS A 6 -10.43 -6.70 -0.68
CA LYS A 6 -10.09 -5.28 -0.85
C LYS A 6 -10.58 -4.80 -2.19
N VAL A 7 -11.24 -3.67 -2.21
CA VAL A 7 -11.57 -2.92 -3.43
C VAL A 7 -10.97 -1.53 -3.29
N TYR A 8 -9.99 -1.23 -4.13
CA TYR A 8 -9.39 0.09 -4.23
C TYR A 8 -10.05 0.88 -5.37
N ARG A 9 -10.37 2.14 -5.12
CA ARG A 9 -10.82 3.10 -6.13
C ARG A 9 -10.09 4.41 -5.89
N GLY A 10 -9.19 4.75 -6.81
CA GLY A 10 -8.50 6.03 -6.85
C GLY A 10 -8.98 6.85 -8.03
N THR A 11 -9.00 8.16 -7.91
CA THR A 11 -9.39 9.04 -9.00
C THR A 11 -8.47 10.25 -9.03
N LEU A 12 -7.77 10.44 -10.16
CA LEU A 12 -7.14 11.69 -10.53
C LEU A 12 -8.12 12.45 -11.42
N ASP A 13 -8.47 13.67 -11.02
CA ASP A 13 -9.46 14.49 -11.72
C ASP A 13 -8.82 15.83 -12.13
N PHE A 14 -8.37 15.91 -13.38
CA PHE A 14 -7.77 17.09 -13.99
C PHE A 14 -8.86 18.00 -14.56
N LYS A 15 -9.23 19.00 -13.78
CA LYS A 15 -10.25 19.98 -14.18
C LYS A 15 -9.73 20.99 -15.20
N ASN A 16 -10.63 21.50 -16.02
CA ASN A 16 -10.31 22.60 -16.92
C ASN A 16 -9.65 23.77 -16.18
N GLY A 17 -8.54 24.27 -16.72
CA GLY A 17 -7.72 25.32 -16.12
C GLY A 17 -6.54 24.83 -15.27
N CYS A 18 -6.33 23.52 -15.14
CA CYS A 18 -5.17 22.97 -14.44
C CYS A 18 -3.96 22.69 -15.35
N ARG A 19 -3.80 23.51 -16.40
CA ARG A 19 -2.72 23.38 -17.36
C ARG A 19 -1.35 23.21 -16.71
N GLY A 20 -0.57 22.24 -17.18
CA GLY A 20 0.75 21.88 -16.65
C GLY A 20 0.69 21.04 -15.36
N ALA A 21 -0.50 20.63 -14.91
CA ALA A 21 -0.61 19.77 -13.73
C ALA A 21 -0.01 18.38 -13.97
N ASN A 22 0.60 17.84 -12.91
CA ASN A 22 1.12 16.49 -12.88
C ASN A 22 0.46 15.74 -11.72
N GLY A 23 -0.12 14.59 -12.00
CA GLY A 23 -0.73 13.70 -11.01
C GLY A 23 -0.25 12.27 -11.19
N ASN A 24 0.12 11.65 -10.08
CA ASN A 24 0.57 10.26 -10.06
C ASN A 24 -0.18 9.51 -8.96
N GLU A 25 -0.79 8.39 -9.31
CA GLU A 25 -1.46 7.48 -8.40
C GLU A 25 -0.71 6.16 -8.38
N PHE A 26 -0.26 5.74 -7.21
CA PHE A 26 0.46 4.49 -7.05
C PHE A 26 -0.18 3.62 -5.97
N GLU A 27 -0.63 2.42 -6.35
CA GLU A 27 -1.17 1.43 -5.44
C GLU A 27 -0.13 0.34 -5.19
N GLU A 28 0.11 0.04 -3.92
CA GLU A 28 0.93 -1.09 -3.52
C GLU A 28 0.13 -2.01 -2.58
N THR A 29 0.00 -3.29 -2.95
CA THR A 29 -0.76 -4.28 -2.18
C THR A 29 0.09 -5.50 -1.86
N LEU A 30 0.25 -5.80 -0.58
CA LEU A 30 0.84 -7.04 -0.09
C LEU A 30 -0.26 -8.06 0.23
N ILE A 31 -0.27 -9.16 -0.50
CA ILE A 31 -1.19 -10.29 -0.28
C ILE A 31 -0.56 -11.27 0.71
N LEU A 32 -1.17 -11.45 1.87
CA LEU A 32 -0.70 -12.35 2.94
C LEU A 32 -1.42 -13.70 2.96
N SER A 33 -2.52 -13.86 2.22
CA SER A 33 -3.26 -15.13 2.14
C SER A 33 -3.61 -15.45 0.69
N PRO A 34 -3.59 -16.73 0.29
CA PRO A 34 -3.93 -17.13 -1.08
C PRO A 34 -5.41 -16.92 -1.42
N THR A 35 -6.28 -16.81 -0.43
CA THR A 35 -7.73 -16.61 -0.57
C THR A 35 -8.13 -15.14 -0.59
N THR A 36 -7.20 -14.23 -0.27
CA THR A 36 -7.46 -12.78 -0.31
C THR A 36 -7.76 -12.32 -1.74
N MET A 37 -8.88 -11.63 -1.91
CA MET A 37 -9.28 -10.99 -3.17
C MET A 37 -8.86 -9.52 -3.17
N ASN A 38 -8.12 -9.10 -4.20
CA ASN A 38 -7.82 -7.69 -4.44
C ASN A 38 -8.38 -7.24 -5.79
N LYS A 39 -9.09 -6.12 -5.80
CA LYS A 39 -9.58 -5.43 -7.01
C LYS A 39 -9.14 -3.99 -6.97
N SER A 40 -8.62 -3.50 -8.08
CA SER A 40 -8.17 -2.12 -8.25
C SER A 40 -8.88 -1.46 -9.42
N PHE A 41 -9.36 -0.24 -9.22
CA PHE A 41 -10.04 0.57 -10.22
C PHE A 41 -9.45 1.99 -10.21
N PRO A 42 -8.26 2.21 -10.77
CA PRO A 42 -7.73 3.55 -10.97
C PRO A 42 -8.52 4.25 -12.09
N ILE A 43 -8.82 5.53 -11.89
CA ILE A 43 -9.59 6.36 -12.81
C ILE A 43 -8.83 7.66 -13.02
N ILE A 44 -8.63 8.04 -14.28
CA ILE A 44 -8.09 9.36 -14.64
C ILE A 44 -9.16 10.08 -15.45
N LEU A 45 -9.65 11.20 -14.91
CA LEU A 45 -10.57 12.10 -15.59
C LEU A 45 -9.78 13.31 -16.08
N CYS A 46 -9.93 13.66 -17.38
CA CYS A 46 -9.15 14.71 -18.04
C CYS A 46 -10.08 15.70 -18.72
N ASP A 47 -10.23 16.89 -18.13
CA ASP A 47 -10.91 18.06 -18.72
C ASP A 47 -9.89 19.10 -19.20
N GLU A 48 -8.59 18.76 -19.23
CA GLU A 48 -7.48 19.61 -19.65
C GLU A 48 -6.51 18.83 -20.54
N ASP A 49 -6.01 19.42 -21.62
CA ASP A 49 -5.15 18.75 -22.60
C ASP A 49 -3.66 18.72 -22.18
N ASP A 50 -3.19 19.78 -21.49
CA ASP A 50 -1.79 19.93 -21.10
C ASP A 50 -1.60 19.46 -19.65
N ILE A 51 -1.67 18.15 -19.46
CA ILE A 51 -1.45 17.47 -18.15
C ILE A 51 -0.57 16.25 -18.29
N GLN A 52 -0.04 15.80 -17.17
CA GLN A 52 0.61 14.49 -17.05
C GLN A 52 -0.10 13.68 -15.97
N GLY A 53 -0.78 12.62 -16.38
CA GLY A 53 -1.49 11.70 -15.49
C GLY A 53 -0.92 10.30 -15.61
N GLU A 54 -0.52 9.72 -14.50
CA GLU A 54 0.00 8.36 -14.44
C GLU A 54 -0.66 7.56 -13.33
N HIS A 55 -0.82 6.26 -13.54
CA HIS A 55 -1.15 5.34 -12.47
C HIS A 55 -0.24 4.10 -12.54
N GLY A 56 0.06 3.54 -11.40
CA GLY A 56 0.78 2.29 -11.26
C GLY A 56 0.16 1.41 -10.18
N SER A 57 0.22 0.10 -10.36
CA SER A 57 -0.23 -0.85 -9.36
C SER A 57 0.77 -1.98 -9.22
N THR A 58 1.16 -2.26 -7.99
CA THR A 58 1.97 -3.43 -7.63
C THR A 58 1.18 -4.31 -6.67
N ILE A 59 0.86 -5.51 -7.10
CA ILE A 59 0.17 -6.50 -6.29
C ILE A 59 1.09 -7.72 -6.16
N GLY A 60 1.52 -8.02 -4.95
CA GLY A 60 2.48 -9.09 -4.71
C GLY A 60 2.25 -9.87 -3.43
N LYS A 61 2.84 -11.04 -3.38
CA LYS A 61 2.97 -11.85 -2.16
C LYS A 61 4.35 -11.68 -1.57
N LEU A 62 4.53 -12.10 -0.33
CA LEU A 62 5.86 -12.24 0.24
C LEU A 62 6.66 -13.26 -0.60
N GLY A 63 7.81 -12.82 -1.14
CA GLY A 63 8.65 -13.67 -1.98
C GLY A 63 9.14 -14.91 -1.23
N SER A 64 9.09 -16.08 -1.87
CA SER A 64 9.55 -17.35 -1.28
C SER A 64 11.00 -17.27 -0.79
N ASP A 65 11.87 -16.60 -1.54
CA ASP A 65 13.28 -16.48 -1.23
C ASP A 65 13.53 -15.61 0.00
N LEU A 66 12.80 -14.50 0.12
CA LEU A 66 12.86 -13.65 1.30
C LEU A 66 12.30 -14.38 2.53
N LEU A 67 11.18 -15.07 2.38
CA LEU A 67 10.61 -15.88 3.47
C LEU A 67 11.58 -16.95 3.90
N PHE A 68 12.17 -17.70 2.97
CA PHE A 68 13.19 -18.70 3.24
C PHE A 68 14.39 -18.09 4.00
N TYR A 69 14.91 -16.95 3.53
CA TYR A 69 16.00 -16.24 4.19
C TYR A 69 15.65 -15.87 5.63
N MET A 70 14.47 -15.32 5.88
CA MET A 70 14.01 -14.97 7.23
C MET A 70 13.90 -16.21 8.13
N GLN A 71 13.38 -17.31 7.59
CA GLN A 71 13.28 -18.59 8.33
C GLN A 71 14.65 -19.17 8.68
N THR A 72 15.65 -19.06 7.81
CA THR A 72 17.03 -19.48 8.14
C THR A 72 17.66 -18.66 9.27
N ARG A 73 17.10 -17.50 9.58
CA ARG A 73 17.49 -16.61 10.70
C ARG A 73 16.61 -16.82 11.94
N GLY A 74 15.77 -17.85 11.95
CA GLY A 74 14.92 -18.19 13.08
C GLY A 74 13.60 -17.41 13.16
N ILE A 75 13.23 -16.65 12.11
CA ILE A 75 11.98 -15.89 12.05
C ILE A 75 10.91 -16.81 11.43
N CYS A 76 9.86 -17.14 12.17
CA CYS A 76 8.76 -17.94 11.63
C CYS A 76 7.97 -17.16 10.56
N LYS A 77 7.17 -17.88 9.78
CA LYS A 77 6.42 -17.30 8.66
C LYS A 77 5.49 -16.17 9.12
N GLU A 78 4.78 -16.38 10.21
CA GLU A 78 3.82 -15.40 10.76
C GLU A 78 4.52 -14.11 11.20
N ALA A 79 5.69 -14.24 11.85
CA ALA A 79 6.51 -13.09 12.22
C ALA A 79 7.07 -12.36 10.99
N ALA A 80 7.50 -13.10 9.96
CA ALA A 80 7.96 -12.52 8.71
C ALA A 80 6.85 -11.73 8.00
N GLU A 81 5.63 -12.26 7.95
CA GLU A 81 4.46 -11.57 7.39
C GLU A 81 4.17 -10.26 8.14
N LYS A 82 4.19 -10.28 9.48
CA LYS A 82 4.00 -9.08 10.32
C LYS A 82 5.08 -8.02 10.06
N ILE A 83 6.35 -8.43 10.05
CA ILE A 83 7.49 -7.53 9.78
C ILE A 83 7.33 -6.86 8.41
N MET A 84 6.99 -7.63 7.38
CA MET A 84 6.83 -7.09 6.03
C MET A 84 5.62 -6.17 5.90
N ALA A 85 4.51 -6.51 6.53
CA ALA A 85 3.33 -5.65 6.54
C ALA A 85 3.65 -4.31 7.24
N ARG A 86 4.31 -4.37 8.40
CA ARG A 86 4.72 -3.17 9.14
C ARG A 86 5.72 -2.31 8.35
N ALA A 87 6.68 -2.92 7.67
CA ALA A 87 7.64 -2.20 6.84
C ALA A 87 6.96 -1.40 5.71
N ARG A 88 5.88 -1.94 5.11
CA ARG A 88 5.09 -1.23 4.09
C ARG A 88 4.37 -0.01 4.66
N VAL A 89 3.75 -0.15 5.83
CA VAL A 89 3.11 0.98 6.51
C VAL A 89 4.16 2.01 6.91
N GLN A 90 5.31 1.57 7.43
CA GLN A 90 6.42 2.45 7.83
C GLN A 90 6.91 3.30 6.65
N ALA A 91 7.07 2.72 5.47
CA ALA A 91 7.49 3.45 4.27
C ALA A 91 6.53 4.62 3.92
N VAL A 92 5.22 4.43 4.13
CA VAL A 92 4.24 5.50 3.96
C VAL A 92 4.33 6.51 5.11
N MET A 93 4.47 6.03 6.35
CA MET A 93 4.59 6.91 7.52
C MET A 93 5.80 7.85 7.42
N ASP A 94 6.90 7.39 6.84
CA ASP A 94 8.12 8.19 6.68
C ASP A 94 7.90 9.41 5.77
N THR A 95 6.85 9.40 4.94
CA THR A 95 6.46 10.56 4.11
C THR A 95 5.58 11.57 4.84
N ILE A 96 5.03 11.22 5.99
CA ILE A 96 4.16 12.11 6.79
C ILE A 96 5.03 13.04 7.64
N PRO A 97 4.89 14.38 7.52
CA PRO A 97 5.72 15.30 8.29
C PRO A 97 5.27 15.45 9.76
N ASP A 98 4.04 15.04 10.07
CA ASP A 98 3.43 15.25 11.39
C ASP A 98 3.70 14.07 12.34
N GLU A 99 4.43 14.33 13.42
CA GLU A 99 4.82 13.32 14.41
C GLU A 99 3.64 12.82 15.25
N GLU A 100 2.62 13.65 15.49
CA GLU A 100 1.43 13.25 16.23
C GLU A 100 0.63 12.22 15.45
N THR A 101 0.46 12.44 14.14
CA THR A 101 -0.17 11.48 13.23
C THR A 101 0.61 10.16 13.17
N LYS A 102 1.94 10.20 13.11
CA LYS A 102 2.76 8.97 13.14
C LYS A 102 2.57 8.20 14.45
N ALA A 103 2.56 8.89 15.58
CA ALA A 103 2.34 8.28 16.89
C ALA A 103 0.96 7.61 16.99
N LEU A 104 -0.08 8.26 16.44
CA LEU A 104 -1.44 7.71 16.37
C LEU A 104 -1.48 6.43 15.53
N ILE A 105 -0.86 6.43 14.35
CA ILE A 105 -0.79 5.25 13.47
C ILE A 105 -0.06 4.11 14.18
N ASN A 106 1.10 4.36 14.79
CA ASN A 106 1.84 3.35 15.54
C ASN A 106 1.00 2.75 16.66
N SER A 107 0.33 3.57 17.46
CA SER A 107 -0.56 3.10 18.53
C SER A 107 -1.69 2.21 18.02
N TYR A 108 -2.21 2.50 16.82
CA TYR A 108 -3.25 1.68 16.19
C TYR A 108 -2.68 0.35 15.72
N LEU A 109 -1.50 0.34 15.09
CA LEU A 109 -0.84 -0.87 14.64
C LEU A 109 -0.51 -1.81 15.79
N ASP A 110 0.09 -1.27 16.87
CA ASP A 110 0.49 -2.06 18.03
C ASP A 110 -0.71 -2.77 18.68
N LYS A 111 -1.86 -2.10 18.78
CA LYS A 111 -3.09 -2.70 19.32
C LYS A 111 -3.65 -3.84 18.46
N ASN A 112 -3.48 -3.77 17.14
CA ASN A 112 -4.00 -4.78 16.22
C ASN A 112 -2.99 -5.92 15.93
N GLU A 113 -1.76 -5.82 16.43
CA GLU A 113 -0.78 -6.90 16.35
C GLU A 113 -0.92 -7.93 17.50
N GLU A 114 -1.63 -7.56 18.56
CA GLU A 114 -1.86 -8.42 19.74
C GLU A 114 -3.08 -9.36 19.60
N GLU A 115 -3.94 -9.13 18.58
CA GLU A 115 -5.08 -9.99 18.23
C GLU A 115 -4.68 -11.00 17.09
#